data_99fa63579e1c9b1bccaa20ef088b9527
#
_entry.id   99fa63579e1c9b1bccaa20ef088b9527
#
_cell.length_a   1.000
_cell.length_b   1.000
_cell.length_c   1.000
_cell.angle_alpha   90.00
_cell.angle_beta   90.00
_cell.angle_gamma   90.00
#
_symmetry.space_group_name_H-M   'P 1'
#
loop_
_entity.id
_entity.type
_entity.pdbx_description
1 polymer ?
#
loop_
_entity_poly.entity_id
_entity_poly.type
_entity_poly.pdbx_seq_one_letter_code
_entity_poly.pdbx_strand_id
1 'polypeptide(L)'
;VYVGQSEYNITLMADEATNTFLMGNPFMSRIDIHKFFKGNNDVGIVRVVTPEGEQIITKVGDNIVSTGSLTSIEPMQSFYVITSGDASKEVLLVLTPEMIGGVKKSADKGDAGKDETDKGDVGSGEKPKALRVCVESMKTGSKSTSLLMLPMSTSDDDVAVATLMDSEVKPNVKVFGVSNSNAYDIMPLHDVAPLGIYLSSKDSISIELEPAYAMDADEYVLHDNFTGEDYLVGESV
;
A
#
# COMPACT_ATOMS: atom_id res chain seq x y z
N VAL A 1 -6.45 33.47 -1.57
CA VAL A 1 -7.39 32.44 -2.03
C VAL A 1 -6.95 32.07 -3.43
N TYR A 2 -6.28 30.95 -3.56
CA TYR A 2 -5.86 30.42 -4.86
C TYR A 2 -7.13 29.83 -5.51
N VAL A 3 -7.68 30.45 -6.48
CA VAL A 3 -8.69 29.86 -7.36
C VAL A 3 -7.90 29.00 -8.33
N GLY A 4 -7.53 27.81 -7.86
CA GLY A 4 -6.71 26.89 -8.60
C GLY A 4 -7.45 26.30 -9.79
N GLN A 5 -6.68 25.83 -10.73
CA GLN A 5 -7.10 24.99 -11.83
C GLN A 5 -8.01 23.87 -11.30
N SER A 6 -9.12 23.66 -11.94
CA SER A 6 -10.11 22.69 -11.49
C SER A 6 -9.66 21.23 -11.70
N GLU A 7 -8.68 20.98 -12.58
CA GLU A 7 -8.28 19.63 -12.96
C GLU A 7 -6.88 19.64 -13.58
N TYR A 8 -6.08 18.62 -13.28
CA TYR A 8 -4.80 18.34 -13.93
C TYR A 8 -4.91 17.02 -14.69
N ASN A 9 -4.69 17.09 -15.99
CA ASN A 9 -4.66 15.92 -16.88
C ASN A 9 -3.21 15.67 -17.28
N ILE A 10 -2.69 14.48 -16.95
CA ILE A 10 -1.31 14.09 -17.20
C ILE A 10 -1.33 12.83 -18.03
N THR A 11 -0.78 12.88 -19.23
CA THR A 11 -0.63 11.71 -20.09
C THR A 11 0.65 10.97 -19.72
N LEU A 12 0.52 9.71 -19.35
CA LEU A 12 1.62 8.78 -19.08
C LEU A 12 1.73 7.81 -20.25
N MET A 13 2.93 7.67 -20.80
CA MET A 13 3.21 6.71 -21.89
C MET A 13 3.82 5.46 -21.27
N ALA A 14 2.97 4.47 -20.99
CA ALA A 14 3.42 3.18 -20.46
C ALA A 14 3.81 2.22 -21.59
N ASP A 15 4.87 1.46 -21.36
CA ASP A 15 5.30 0.35 -22.21
C ASP A 15 5.81 -0.82 -21.34
N GLU A 16 6.22 -1.93 -21.95
CA GLU A 16 6.72 -3.12 -21.22
C GLU A 16 7.91 -2.82 -20.31
N ALA A 17 8.71 -1.81 -20.62
CA ALA A 17 9.88 -1.42 -19.86
C ALA A 17 9.60 -0.30 -18.86
N THR A 18 8.56 0.53 -19.13
CA THR A 18 8.28 1.76 -18.38
C THR A 18 6.80 1.83 -18.03
N ASN A 19 6.46 1.34 -16.85
CA ASN A 19 5.09 1.44 -16.29
C ASN A 19 5.05 2.17 -14.95
N THR A 20 6.19 2.66 -14.48
CA THR A 20 6.35 3.33 -13.17
C THR A 20 6.72 4.79 -13.37
N PHE A 21 5.93 5.69 -12.81
CA PHE A 21 6.06 7.13 -12.98
C PHE A 21 6.14 7.85 -11.65
N LEU A 22 7.14 8.73 -11.49
CA LEU A 22 7.25 9.59 -10.31
C LEU A 22 6.34 10.81 -10.50
N MET A 23 5.45 11.01 -9.55
CA MET A 23 4.47 12.08 -9.51
C MET A 23 4.66 12.94 -8.27
N GLY A 24 4.11 14.15 -8.28
CA GLY A 24 3.99 15.00 -7.10
C GLY A 24 2.54 15.40 -6.87
N ASN A 25 2.11 15.50 -5.62
CA ASN A 25 0.82 16.10 -5.29
C ASN A 25 0.87 17.60 -5.61
N PRO A 26 0.13 18.08 -6.64
CA PRO A 26 0.19 19.49 -7.04
C PRO A 26 -0.66 20.41 -6.15
N PHE A 27 -1.45 19.84 -5.25
CA PHE A 27 -2.34 20.59 -4.38
C PHE A 27 -1.66 20.98 -3.07
N MET A 28 -2.09 22.08 -2.49
CA MET A 28 -1.72 22.50 -1.13
C MET A 28 -2.55 21.77 -0.06
N SER A 29 -3.17 20.67 -0.42
CA SER A 29 -4.03 19.82 0.42
C SER A 29 -3.74 18.36 0.13
N ARG A 30 -4.15 17.50 1.06
CA ARG A 30 -3.98 16.05 0.92
C ARG A 30 -4.86 15.50 -0.18
N ILE A 31 -4.32 14.57 -0.98
CA ILE A 31 -5.10 13.75 -1.90
C ILE A 31 -5.55 12.51 -1.14
N ASP A 32 -6.84 12.26 -1.11
CA ASP A 32 -7.42 11.01 -0.61
C ASP A 32 -7.13 9.87 -1.61
N ILE A 33 -6.49 8.81 -1.14
CA ILE A 33 -6.04 7.70 -1.98
C ILE A 33 -7.21 6.91 -2.56
N HIS A 34 -8.32 6.74 -1.81
CA HIS A 34 -9.49 6.05 -2.34
C HIS A 34 -10.12 6.82 -3.51
N LYS A 35 -10.25 8.13 -3.36
CA LYS A 35 -10.76 9.00 -4.42
C LYS A 35 -9.82 9.04 -5.63
N PHE A 36 -8.51 9.04 -5.37
CA PHE A 36 -7.49 8.98 -6.41
C PHE A 36 -7.63 7.72 -7.27
N PHE A 37 -7.73 6.54 -6.65
CA PHE A 37 -7.94 5.29 -7.37
C PHE A 37 -9.29 5.22 -8.08
N LYS A 38 -10.35 5.80 -7.50
CA LYS A 38 -11.68 5.86 -8.12
C LYS A 38 -11.68 6.72 -9.38
N GLY A 39 -10.89 7.78 -9.42
CA GLY A 39 -10.75 8.65 -10.58
C GLY A 39 -9.73 8.16 -11.62
N ASN A 40 -8.88 7.17 -11.27
CA ASN A 40 -7.77 6.71 -12.10
C ASN A 40 -7.76 5.18 -12.19
N ASN A 41 -8.64 4.62 -13.02
CA ASN A 41 -8.82 3.15 -13.11
C ASN A 41 -7.62 2.41 -13.70
N ASP A 42 -6.81 3.07 -14.52
CA ASP A 42 -5.61 2.50 -15.12
C ASP A 42 -4.38 2.53 -14.18
N VAL A 43 -4.54 3.05 -12.97
CA VAL A 43 -3.53 2.97 -11.91
C VAL A 43 -3.76 1.68 -11.12
N GLY A 44 -2.76 0.81 -11.14
CA GLY A 44 -2.76 -0.44 -10.38
C GLY A 44 -2.20 -0.26 -8.97
N ILE A 45 -1.06 0.46 -8.86
CA ILE A 45 -0.32 0.59 -7.61
C ILE A 45 0.09 2.04 -7.40
N VAL A 46 0.02 2.48 -6.15
CA VAL A 46 0.66 3.71 -5.65
C VAL A 46 1.70 3.33 -4.63
N ARG A 47 2.93 3.87 -4.76
CA ARG A 47 4.01 3.72 -3.78
C ARG A 47 4.37 5.07 -3.21
N VAL A 48 4.43 5.15 -1.90
CA VAL A 48 4.79 6.38 -1.18
C VAL A 48 5.94 6.07 -0.23
N VAL A 49 7.01 6.86 -0.32
CA VAL A 49 8.12 6.77 0.64
C VAL A 49 7.84 7.74 1.78
N THR A 50 7.78 7.19 2.99
CA THR A 50 7.60 7.95 4.24
C THR A 50 8.82 7.80 5.14
N PRO A 51 8.94 8.59 6.21
CA PRO A 51 10.02 8.40 7.20
C PRO A 51 10.02 6.99 7.84
N GLU A 52 8.85 6.36 7.93
CA GLU A 52 8.66 5.02 8.48
C GLU A 52 9.01 3.92 7.47
N GLY A 53 9.17 4.27 6.20
CA GLY A 53 9.51 3.34 5.13
C GLY A 53 8.60 3.50 3.90
N GLU A 54 8.75 2.59 2.96
CA GLU A 54 7.92 2.54 1.76
C GLU A 54 6.56 1.91 2.08
N GLN A 55 5.49 2.57 1.64
CA GLN A 55 4.14 2.04 1.71
C GLN A 55 3.58 1.83 0.30
N ILE A 56 2.96 0.69 0.11
CA ILE A 56 2.40 0.26 -1.17
C ILE A 56 0.89 0.16 -1.01
N ILE A 57 0.19 0.78 -1.93
CA ILE A 57 -1.27 0.77 -1.98
C ILE A 57 -1.71 0.25 -3.35
N THR A 58 -2.63 -0.70 -3.36
CA THR A 58 -3.15 -1.31 -4.60
C THR A 58 -4.63 -1.61 -4.50
N LYS A 59 -5.24 -1.93 -5.64
CA LYS A 59 -6.60 -2.45 -5.71
C LYS A 59 -6.59 -3.97 -5.67
N VAL A 60 -7.48 -4.54 -4.88
CA VAL A 60 -7.79 -5.97 -4.86
C VAL A 60 -9.30 -6.12 -5.00
N GLY A 61 -9.75 -6.44 -6.20
CA GLY A 61 -11.15 -6.31 -6.57
C GLY A 61 -11.63 -4.87 -6.39
N ASP A 62 -12.72 -4.68 -5.64
CA ASP A 62 -13.26 -3.35 -5.32
C ASP A 62 -12.61 -2.71 -4.08
N ASN A 63 -11.70 -3.43 -3.40
CA ASN A 63 -11.05 -2.95 -2.19
C ASN A 63 -9.72 -2.28 -2.51
N ILE A 64 -9.34 -1.29 -1.68
CA ILE A 64 -8.01 -0.69 -1.68
C ILE A 64 -7.28 -1.19 -0.46
N VAL A 65 -6.14 -1.82 -0.67
CA VAL A 65 -5.29 -2.38 0.38
C VAL A 65 -3.95 -1.67 0.43
N SER A 66 -3.36 -1.60 1.63
CA SER A 66 -2.07 -0.94 1.86
C SER A 66 -1.20 -1.79 2.78
N THR A 67 0.10 -1.82 2.51
CA THR A 67 1.08 -2.41 3.43
C THR A 67 1.22 -1.61 4.73
N GLY A 68 0.83 -0.32 4.74
CA GLY A 68 0.86 0.55 5.90
C GLY A 68 -0.51 1.13 6.24
N SER A 69 -0.51 2.26 6.95
CA SER A 69 -1.71 2.97 7.39
C SER A 69 -2.03 4.21 6.55
N LEU A 70 -1.31 4.44 5.45
CA LEU A 70 -1.46 5.64 4.64
C LEU A 70 -2.80 5.65 3.91
N THR A 71 -3.57 6.69 4.11
CA THR A 71 -4.87 6.93 3.44
C THR A 71 -4.87 8.17 2.56
N SER A 72 -3.80 8.97 2.63
CA SER A 72 -3.68 10.21 1.86
C SER A 72 -2.24 10.49 1.44
N ILE A 73 -2.07 11.23 0.34
CA ILE A 73 -0.79 11.77 -0.13
C ILE A 73 -0.71 13.23 0.33
N GLU A 74 0.32 13.56 1.11
CA GLU A 74 0.49 14.89 1.67
C GLU A 74 0.72 15.98 0.59
N PRO A 75 0.46 17.26 0.89
CA PRO A 75 0.83 18.37 0.01
C PRO A 75 2.30 18.29 -0.39
N MET A 76 2.60 18.52 -1.66
CA MET A 76 3.96 18.51 -2.22
C MET A 76 4.71 17.17 -2.09
N GLN A 77 4.08 16.14 -1.56
CA GLN A 77 4.68 14.81 -1.45
C GLN A 77 4.80 14.15 -2.82
N SER A 78 5.95 13.56 -3.08
CA SER A 78 6.18 12.71 -4.25
C SER A 78 5.70 11.29 -3.98
N PHE A 79 5.20 10.65 -5.02
CA PHE A 79 4.75 9.26 -4.99
C PHE A 79 4.94 8.62 -6.36
N TYR A 80 5.07 7.30 -6.38
CA TYR A 80 5.13 6.55 -7.62
C TYR A 80 3.75 6.03 -7.98
N VAL A 81 3.42 6.12 -9.26
CA VAL A 81 2.24 5.53 -9.88
C VAL A 81 2.71 4.41 -10.78
N ILE A 82 2.17 3.22 -10.60
CA ILE A 82 2.41 2.07 -11.48
C ILE A 82 1.09 1.77 -12.20
N THR A 83 1.14 1.80 -13.52
CA THR A 83 -0.05 1.58 -14.33
C THR A 83 -0.38 0.09 -14.41
N SER A 84 -1.69 -0.24 -14.40
CA SER A 84 -2.18 -1.60 -14.61
C SER A 84 -2.41 -1.85 -16.10
N GLY A 85 -2.01 -3.03 -16.57
CA GLY A 85 -2.35 -3.54 -17.90
C GLY A 85 -1.22 -3.56 -18.92
N ASP A 86 -1.56 -4.11 -20.07
CA ASP A 86 -0.66 -4.52 -21.14
C ASP A 86 0.16 -3.38 -21.75
N ALA A 87 1.29 -3.82 -22.27
CA ALA A 87 2.29 -3.07 -22.96
C ALA A 87 1.78 -1.96 -23.88
N SER A 88 2.46 -0.82 -23.86
CA SER A 88 2.31 0.29 -24.80
C SER A 88 0.93 0.96 -24.78
N LYS A 89 0.56 1.51 -23.64
CA LYS A 89 -0.71 2.23 -23.48
C LYS A 89 -0.48 3.68 -23.05
N GLU A 90 -1.21 4.58 -23.68
CA GLU A 90 -1.40 5.93 -23.17
C GLU A 90 -2.38 5.88 -21.99
N VAL A 91 -1.92 6.28 -20.80
CA VAL A 91 -2.71 6.35 -19.57
C VAL A 91 -2.93 7.80 -19.21
N LEU A 92 -4.20 8.20 -19.13
CA LEU A 92 -4.57 9.53 -18.66
C LEU A 92 -4.73 9.51 -17.15
N LEU A 93 -3.79 10.14 -16.45
CA LEU A 93 -3.90 10.40 -15.02
C LEU A 93 -4.63 11.73 -14.80
N VAL A 94 -5.69 11.68 -14.02
CA VAL A 94 -6.52 12.85 -13.68
C VAL A 94 -6.39 13.17 -12.20
N LEU A 95 -6.09 14.42 -11.87
CA LEU A 95 -6.07 14.92 -10.50
C LEU A 95 -7.10 16.05 -10.38
N THR A 96 -8.14 15.84 -9.60
CA THR A 96 -9.24 16.79 -9.42
C THR A 96 -9.37 17.31 -7.98
N PRO A 97 -9.98 18.48 -7.76
CA PRO A 97 -10.26 18.98 -6.42
C PRO A 97 -11.14 18.05 -5.58
N GLU A 98 -11.96 17.21 -6.19
CA GLU A 98 -12.82 16.23 -5.51
C GLU A 98 -11.99 15.15 -4.79
N MET A 99 -10.75 14.92 -5.25
CA MET A 99 -9.81 13.99 -4.61
C MET A 99 -9.18 14.58 -3.34
N ILE A 100 -9.34 15.90 -3.13
CA ILE A 100 -8.80 16.55 -1.94
C ILE A 100 -9.60 16.07 -0.72
N GLY A 101 -8.90 15.44 0.23
CA GLY A 101 -9.45 15.03 1.51
C GLY A 101 -9.59 16.21 2.46
N GLY A 102 -10.74 16.33 3.15
CA GLY A 102 -10.87 17.22 4.31
C GLY A 102 -11.26 18.67 4.01
N VAL A 103 -11.78 19.01 2.84
CA VAL A 103 -12.52 20.28 2.70
C VAL A 103 -13.85 20.12 3.43
N LYS A 104 -13.85 20.42 4.74
CA LYS A 104 -15.09 20.72 5.43
C LYS A 104 -15.70 21.88 4.67
N LYS A 105 -16.80 21.67 3.93
CA LYS A 105 -17.66 22.75 3.50
C LYS A 105 -17.92 23.57 4.76
N SER A 106 -17.54 24.85 4.75
CA SER A 106 -17.88 25.75 5.83
C SER A 106 -19.40 25.66 5.98
N ALA A 107 -19.83 24.91 7.01
CA ALA A 107 -21.22 24.75 7.30
C ALA A 107 -21.75 26.13 7.63
N ASP A 108 -22.75 26.54 6.88
CA ASP A 108 -23.71 27.54 7.29
C ASP A 108 -24.20 27.15 8.71
N LYS A 109 -24.26 28.12 9.60
CA LYS A 109 -24.53 27.92 11.02
C LYS A 109 -25.87 27.19 11.24
N GLY A 110 -25.80 26.05 11.88
CA GLY A 110 -26.95 25.44 12.55
C GLY A 110 -27.11 23.96 12.23
N ASP A 111 -26.40 23.08 12.88
CA ASP A 111 -26.98 21.99 13.67
C ASP A 111 -25.82 21.17 14.33
N ALA A 112 -25.97 20.95 15.63
CA ALA A 112 -25.11 20.08 16.39
C ALA A 112 -25.53 18.63 16.11
N GLY A 113 -24.79 17.92 15.24
CA GLY A 113 -25.15 16.56 14.87
C GLY A 113 -24.02 15.74 14.31
N LYS A 114 -23.49 14.86 15.17
CA LYS A 114 -22.79 13.61 14.87
C LYS A 114 -21.57 13.70 13.94
N ASP A 115 -20.44 13.43 14.55
CA ASP A 115 -19.17 13.01 13.94
C ASP A 115 -19.44 11.71 13.14
N GLU A 116 -19.90 11.86 11.90
CA GLU A 116 -19.87 10.79 10.92
C GLU A 116 -18.43 10.70 10.41
N THR A 117 -17.65 9.84 11.02
CA THR A 117 -16.48 9.26 10.36
C THR A 117 -16.99 8.72 9.03
N ASP A 118 -16.60 9.41 7.96
CA ASP A 118 -16.84 9.01 6.56
C ASP A 118 -16.26 7.59 6.38
N LYS A 119 -17.11 6.60 6.63
CA LYS A 119 -16.85 5.22 6.26
C LYS A 119 -16.98 5.23 4.75
N GLY A 120 -15.83 5.37 4.06
CA GLY A 120 -15.77 5.20 2.63
C GLY A 120 -16.62 4.00 2.25
N ASP A 121 -17.49 4.22 1.28
CA ASP A 121 -18.42 3.24 0.72
C ASP A 121 -17.64 1.97 0.34
N VAL A 122 -17.57 1.05 1.29
CA VAL A 122 -16.93 -0.26 1.09
C VAL A 122 -17.92 -1.02 0.25
N GLY A 123 -17.59 -1.23 -1.02
CA GLY A 123 -18.37 -2.05 -1.93
C GLY A 123 -18.89 -3.30 -1.23
N SER A 124 -20.05 -3.78 -1.63
CA SER A 124 -20.76 -4.93 -1.04
C SER A 124 -20.01 -6.28 -1.15
N GLY A 125 -18.70 -6.24 -1.41
CA GLY A 125 -17.82 -7.39 -1.51
C GLY A 125 -17.34 -7.88 -0.14
N GLU A 126 -16.85 -9.12 -0.10
CA GLU A 126 -16.18 -9.69 1.06
C GLU A 126 -14.98 -8.82 1.45
N LYS A 127 -14.88 -8.46 2.74
CA LYS A 127 -13.77 -7.64 3.20
C LYS A 127 -12.47 -8.43 3.12
N PRO A 128 -11.38 -7.84 2.64
CA PRO A 128 -10.10 -8.51 2.61
C PRO A 128 -9.66 -8.90 4.03
N LYS A 129 -8.97 -10.02 4.13
CA LYS A 129 -8.31 -10.48 5.35
C LYS A 129 -6.83 -10.57 5.05
N ALA A 130 -6.00 -10.03 5.91
CA ALA A 130 -4.55 -10.02 5.68
C ALA A 130 -3.77 -10.06 6.99
N LEU A 131 -2.56 -10.61 6.90
CA LEU A 131 -1.54 -10.53 7.92
C LEU A 131 -0.46 -9.54 7.47
N ARG A 132 -0.20 -8.54 8.29
CA ARG A 132 0.90 -7.59 8.08
C ARG A 132 2.14 -8.09 8.80
N VAL A 133 3.25 -8.18 8.07
CA VAL A 133 4.56 -8.52 8.60
C VAL A 133 5.40 -7.25 8.60
N CYS A 134 5.69 -6.71 9.78
CA CYS A 134 6.53 -5.54 9.97
C CYS A 134 7.92 -5.96 10.45
N VAL A 135 8.96 -5.43 9.82
CA VAL A 135 10.35 -5.66 10.22
C VAL A 135 11.01 -4.31 10.45
N GLU A 136 11.66 -4.17 11.61
CA GLU A 136 12.40 -2.97 11.98
C GLU A 136 13.88 -3.31 12.21
N SER A 137 14.78 -2.54 11.60
CA SER A 137 16.23 -2.56 11.88
C SER A 137 16.50 -1.86 13.20
N MET A 138 17.03 -2.58 14.18
CA MET A 138 17.32 -2.03 15.50
C MET A 138 18.44 -0.98 15.49
N LYS A 139 19.29 -1.01 14.47
CA LYS A 139 20.42 -0.08 14.33
C LYS A 139 20.02 1.24 13.67
N THR A 140 19.16 1.17 12.66
CA THR A 140 18.80 2.35 11.84
C THR A 140 17.41 2.87 12.13
N GLY A 141 16.55 2.09 12.82
CA GLY A 141 15.13 2.37 13.00
C GLY A 141 14.31 2.30 11.69
N SER A 142 14.95 1.83 10.60
CA SER A 142 14.25 1.69 9.32
C SER A 142 13.26 0.54 9.38
N LYS A 143 12.07 0.75 8.83
CA LYS A 143 10.98 -0.22 8.81
C LYS A 143 10.66 -0.68 7.39
N SER A 144 10.18 -1.89 7.30
CA SER A 144 9.60 -2.46 6.08
C SER A 144 8.40 -3.32 6.42
N THR A 145 7.42 -3.31 5.55
CA THR A 145 6.18 -4.05 5.75
C THR A 145 5.81 -4.82 4.49
N SER A 146 5.44 -6.07 4.67
CA SER A 146 4.81 -6.92 3.65
C SER A 146 3.40 -7.30 4.08
N LEU A 147 2.51 -7.54 3.13
CA LEU A 147 1.14 -7.92 3.37
C LEU A 147 0.86 -9.30 2.79
N LEU A 148 0.44 -10.23 3.63
CA LEU A 148 0.01 -11.57 3.24
C LEU A 148 -1.51 -11.60 3.26
N MET A 149 -2.15 -11.77 2.11
CA MET A 149 -3.61 -11.72 1.98
C MET A 149 -4.20 -13.11 1.90
N LEU A 150 -5.21 -13.38 2.72
CA LEU A 150 -6.00 -14.60 2.56
C LEU A 150 -6.68 -14.62 1.19
N PRO A 151 -6.75 -15.80 0.54
CA PRO A 151 -7.42 -15.95 -0.72
C PRO A 151 -8.85 -15.43 -0.63
N MET A 152 -9.19 -14.54 -1.55
CA MET A 152 -10.56 -14.11 -1.79
C MET A 152 -11.12 -14.92 -2.97
N SER A 153 -12.37 -14.71 -3.34
CA SER A 153 -12.98 -15.35 -4.51
C SER A 153 -12.36 -14.90 -5.86
N THR A 154 -11.41 -13.95 -5.82
CA THR A 154 -10.60 -13.48 -6.95
C THR A 154 -9.40 -14.40 -7.18
N SER A 155 -8.85 -14.42 -8.40
CA SER A 155 -7.64 -15.19 -8.70
C SER A 155 -6.45 -14.69 -7.88
N ASP A 156 -5.56 -15.58 -7.45
CA ASP A 156 -4.37 -15.26 -6.66
C ASP A 156 -3.45 -14.24 -7.37
N ASP A 157 -3.44 -14.26 -8.71
CA ASP A 157 -2.63 -13.35 -9.53
C ASP A 157 -3.07 -11.88 -9.39
N ASP A 158 -4.35 -11.63 -9.08
CA ASP A 158 -4.89 -10.29 -8.90
C ASP A 158 -4.45 -9.64 -7.57
N VAL A 159 -3.86 -10.42 -6.66
CA VAL A 159 -3.44 -9.97 -5.33
C VAL A 159 -1.93 -9.72 -5.27
N ALA A 160 -1.15 -10.41 -6.08
CA ALA A 160 0.31 -10.36 -5.99
C ALA A 160 0.89 -9.03 -6.49
N VAL A 161 1.61 -8.32 -5.63
CA VAL A 161 2.36 -7.11 -5.97
C VAL A 161 3.85 -7.37 -5.81
N ALA A 162 4.56 -7.41 -6.95
CA ALA A 162 6.00 -7.67 -6.96
C ALA A 162 6.79 -6.59 -6.21
N THR A 163 7.81 -7.02 -5.49
CA THR A 163 8.78 -6.15 -4.83
C THR A 163 9.72 -5.52 -5.85
N LEU A 164 9.92 -4.20 -5.78
CA LEU A 164 10.97 -3.52 -6.52
C LEU A 164 12.29 -3.60 -5.73
N MET A 165 13.05 -4.68 -5.95
CA MET A 165 14.38 -4.84 -5.34
C MET A 165 15.50 -4.16 -6.14
N ASP A 166 15.24 -3.78 -7.41
CA ASP A 166 16.24 -3.24 -8.35
C ASP A 166 16.34 -1.71 -8.32
N SER A 167 15.79 -1.04 -7.30
CA SER A 167 15.97 0.40 -7.17
C SER A 167 17.45 0.73 -6.92
N GLU A 168 17.95 1.81 -7.53
CA GLU A 168 19.33 2.30 -7.31
C GLU A 168 19.59 2.59 -5.82
N VAL A 169 18.54 2.93 -5.08
CA VAL A 169 18.58 3.14 -3.63
C VAL A 169 18.02 1.90 -2.93
N LYS A 170 18.93 1.05 -2.43
CA LYS A 170 18.54 -0.12 -1.65
C LYS A 170 18.08 0.30 -0.25
N PRO A 171 16.95 -0.24 0.23
CA PRO A 171 16.51 0.02 1.60
C PRO A 171 17.49 -0.58 2.62
N ASN A 172 17.50 -0.05 3.85
CA ASN A 172 18.27 -0.63 4.94
C ASN A 172 17.73 -1.99 5.37
N VAL A 173 16.41 -2.11 5.40
CA VAL A 173 15.67 -3.34 5.66
C VAL A 173 14.54 -3.48 4.65
N LYS A 174 14.28 -4.69 4.20
CA LYS A 174 13.12 -5.01 3.36
C LYS A 174 12.61 -6.40 3.72
N VAL A 175 11.31 -6.51 4.01
CA VAL A 175 10.60 -7.78 4.14
C VAL A 175 9.72 -7.99 2.91
N PHE A 176 9.61 -9.22 2.45
CA PHE A 176 8.82 -9.60 1.28
C PHE A 176 8.39 -11.06 1.38
N GLY A 177 7.24 -11.37 0.80
CA GLY A 177 6.86 -12.74 0.56
C GLY A 177 7.65 -13.35 -0.61
N VAL A 178 7.82 -14.66 -0.62
CA VAL A 178 8.54 -15.37 -1.69
C VAL A 178 7.63 -16.43 -2.30
N SER A 179 7.41 -16.37 -3.60
CA SER A 179 6.71 -17.39 -4.36
C SER A 179 7.36 -17.60 -5.72
N ASN A 180 7.55 -18.85 -6.13
CA ASN A 180 8.16 -19.20 -7.45
C ASN A 180 9.46 -18.43 -7.74
N SER A 181 10.31 -18.25 -6.72
CA SER A 181 11.58 -17.48 -6.79
C SER A 181 11.41 -15.97 -7.04
N ASN A 182 10.22 -15.45 -6.96
CA ASN A 182 9.95 -14.02 -7.03
C ASN A 182 9.67 -13.47 -5.62
N ALA A 183 9.97 -12.18 -5.44
CA ALA A 183 9.72 -11.44 -4.21
C ALA A 183 8.49 -10.54 -4.37
N TYR A 184 7.65 -10.49 -3.33
CA TYR A 184 6.38 -9.77 -3.34
C TYR A 184 6.21 -8.92 -2.09
N ASP A 185 5.78 -7.67 -2.26
CA ASP A 185 5.37 -6.79 -1.16
C ASP A 185 3.96 -7.13 -0.66
N ILE A 186 3.10 -7.61 -1.55
CA ILE A 186 1.77 -8.13 -1.26
C ILE A 186 1.64 -9.47 -1.97
N MET A 187 1.28 -10.52 -1.26
CA MET A 187 1.09 -11.86 -1.86
C MET A 187 -0.06 -12.61 -1.21
N PRO A 188 -0.64 -13.61 -1.90
CA PRO A 188 -1.61 -14.50 -1.30
C PRO A 188 -0.97 -15.29 -0.14
N LEU A 189 -1.72 -15.44 0.96
CA LEU A 189 -1.38 -16.30 2.09
C LEU A 189 -2.12 -17.63 1.93
N HIS A 190 -1.38 -18.67 1.65
CA HIS A 190 -1.84 -20.05 1.68
C HIS A 190 -1.47 -20.70 3.03
N ASP A 191 -1.48 -22.03 3.10
CA ASP A 191 -1.09 -22.77 4.30
C ASP A 191 0.31 -22.41 4.79
N VAL A 192 1.22 -22.08 3.87
CA VAL A 192 2.59 -21.63 4.15
C VAL A 192 2.95 -20.49 3.21
N ALA A 193 3.44 -19.39 3.78
CA ALA A 193 3.96 -18.24 3.04
C ALA A 193 5.44 -18.01 3.40
N PRO A 194 6.39 -18.43 2.55
CA PRO A 194 7.80 -18.13 2.80
C PRO A 194 8.06 -16.63 2.80
N LEU A 195 8.82 -16.15 3.79
CA LEU A 195 9.24 -14.77 3.93
C LEU A 195 10.73 -14.63 3.68
N GLY A 196 11.12 -13.56 2.98
CA GLY A 196 12.49 -13.13 2.82
C GLY A 196 12.71 -11.81 3.54
N ILE A 197 13.88 -11.66 4.15
CA ILE A 197 14.31 -10.41 4.77
C ILE A 197 15.66 -10.01 4.18
N TYR A 198 15.70 -8.82 3.58
CA TYR A 198 16.93 -8.21 3.11
C TYR A 198 17.43 -7.19 4.15
N LEU A 199 18.72 -7.24 4.45
CA LEU A 199 19.42 -6.26 5.27
C LEU A 199 20.62 -5.71 4.49
N SER A 200 20.77 -4.38 4.44
CA SER A 200 21.89 -3.71 3.80
C SER A 200 23.22 -3.92 4.55
N SER A 201 23.13 -4.21 5.84
CA SER A 201 24.28 -4.50 6.71
C SER A 201 23.86 -5.50 7.80
N LYS A 202 24.86 -6.15 8.43
CA LYS A 202 24.58 -7.02 9.59
C LYS A 202 23.98 -6.20 10.74
N ASP A 203 22.79 -6.60 11.16
CA ASP A 203 21.99 -5.92 12.18
C ASP A 203 21.09 -6.92 12.93
N SER A 204 20.60 -6.52 14.09
CA SER A 204 19.47 -7.17 14.75
C SER A 204 18.18 -6.55 14.25
N ILE A 205 17.15 -7.37 14.11
CA ILE A 205 15.84 -6.94 13.66
C ILE A 205 14.78 -7.30 14.70
N SER A 206 13.71 -6.52 14.72
CA SER A 206 12.45 -6.89 15.35
C SER A 206 11.46 -7.27 14.26
N ILE A 207 10.70 -8.34 14.48
CA ILE A 207 9.62 -8.78 13.60
C ILE A 207 8.32 -8.72 14.38
N GLU A 208 7.32 -8.07 13.81
CA GLU A 208 5.98 -7.96 14.37
C GLU A 208 4.96 -8.45 13.36
N LEU A 209 4.04 -9.30 13.81
CA LEU A 209 2.93 -9.83 13.02
C LEU A 209 1.64 -9.19 13.50
N GLU A 210 1.01 -8.43 12.64
CA GLU A 210 -0.24 -7.73 12.94
C GLU A 210 -1.39 -8.22 12.07
N PRO A 211 -2.55 -8.57 12.65
CA PRO A 211 -3.77 -8.75 11.88
C PRO A 211 -4.11 -7.46 11.15
N ALA A 212 -4.44 -7.57 9.87
CA ALA A 212 -4.87 -6.44 9.07
C ALA A 212 -6.24 -6.71 8.46
N TYR A 213 -7.04 -5.65 8.31
CA TYR A 213 -8.40 -5.71 7.80
C TYR A 213 -9.30 -6.57 8.71
N ALA A 214 -9.99 -7.57 8.18
CA ALA A 214 -10.94 -8.40 8.95
C ALA A 214 -10.36 -9.76 9.37
N MET A 215 -9.03 -9.88 9.48
CA MET A 215 -8.36 -11.14 9.81
C MET A 215 -8.56 -11.51 11.27
N ASP A 216 -8.87 -12.79 11.51
CA ASP A 216 -8.80 -13.42 12.84
C ASP A 216 -7.40 -14.00 13.00
N ALA A 217 -6.69 -13.59 14.05
CA ALA A 217 -5.24 -13.78 14.14
C ALA A 217 -4.82 -15.11 14.78
N ASP A 218 -5.75 -15.82 15.41
CA ASP A 218 -5.43 -16.95 16.31
C ASP A 218 -4.94 -18.22 15.58
N GLU A 219 -4.91 -18.20 14.24
CA GLU A 219 -4.61 -19.41 13.44
C GLU A 219 -3.21 -19.41 12.80
N TYR A 220 -2.44 -18.31 12.90
CA TYR A 220 -1.17 -18.18 12.20
C TYR A 220 0.02 -18.03 13.13
N VAL A 221 1.12 -18.69 12.76
CA VAL A 221 2.40 -18.62 13.46
C VAL A 221 3.51 -18.25 12.49
N LEU A 222 4.51 -17.51 12.98
CA LEU A 222 5.77 -17.32 12.30
C LEU A 222 6.70 -18.46 12.72
N HIS A 223 7.12 -19.31 11.77
CA HIS A 223 8.12 -20.34 12.00
C HIS A 223 9.50 -19.85 11.58
N ASP A 224 10.45 -19.82 12.50
CA ASP A 224 11.85 -19.54 12.18
C ASP A 224 12.58 -20.83 11.78
N ASN A 225 12.86 -20.97 10.49
CA ASN A 225 13.55 -22.15 9.96
C ASN A 225 15.00 -22.32 10.49
N PHE A 226 15.59 -21.27 11.06
CA PHE A 226 16.96 -21.33 11.59
C PHE A 226 16.98 -21.84 13.02
N THR A 227 16.10 -21.37 13.88
CA THR A 227 16.00 -21.78 15.30
C THR A 227 15.05 -22.96 15.49
N GLY A 228 14.06 -23.14 14.59
CA GLY A 228 13.00 -24.12 14.70
C GLY A 228 11.91 -23.70 15.70
N GLU A 229 11.85 -22.41 16.06
CA GLU A 229 10.88 -21.87 17.01
C GLU A 229 9.65 -21.30 16.29
N ASP A 230 8.51 -21.37 16.98
CA ASP A 230 7.24 -20.81 16.53
C ASP A 230 6.86 -19.59 17.38
N TYR A 231 6.43 -18.51 16.71
CA TYR A 231 6.01 -17.26 17.35
C TYR A 231 4.56 -16.95 16.96
N LEU A 232 3.74 -16.63 17.95
CA LEU A 232 2.33 -16.31 17.72
C LEU A 232 2.15 -14.92 17.12
N VAL A 233 1.09 -14.75 16.33
CA VAL A 233 0.70 -13.42 15.80
C VAL A 233 0.37 -12.49 16.98
N GLY A 234 0.91 -11.27 16.95
CA GLY A 234 0.79 -10.28 18.03
C GLY A 234 1.92 -10.35 19.07
N GLU A 235 2.85 -11.30 18.95
CA GLU A 235 4.09 -11.32 19.73
C GLU A 235 5.20 -10.59 18.96
N SER A 236 6.05 -9.86 19.69
CA SER A 236 7.28 -9.28 19.14
C SER A 236 8.43 -10.26 19.27
N VAL A 237 9.17 -10.46 18.21
CA VAL A 237 10.34 -11.36 18.13
C VAL A 237 11.64 -10.58 17.95
#